data_4a18159a17414f38d66c91cd93761d5d
#
_entry.id   4a18159a17414f38d66c91cd93761d5d
#
_cell.length_a   1.000
_cell.length_b   1.000
_cell.length_c   1.000
_cell.angle_alpha   90.00
_cell.angle_beta   90.00
_cell.angle_gamma   90.00
#
_symmetry.space_group_name_H-M   'P 1'
#
loop_
_entity.id
_entity.type
_entity.pdbx_description
1 polymer ?
#
loop_
_entity_poly.entity_id
_entity_poly.type
_entity_poly.pdbx_seq_one_letter_code
_entity_poly.pdbx_strand_id
1 'polypeptide(L)'
;ESFYNPELAPVVEALLASGIARSSDGAVAVFSDRSLPPKDDPFLVSRDGEWVDVPALIRKSDGGFNYMTTDLATVDYRIRTWAPDEILYVVDDRQSGHFRGLFHVFARWQREAYPKTQLRHIGFGKILGEDGKPFKTRSGDTVRLADLLDEAEERALQVVTEKRPDLPEAERREIARIVGIGAVKWQDLLPNRQSDYVFSWDKMLALQGNTAPYVQYQYT
;
A
#
# COMPACT_ATOMS: atom_id res chain seq x y z
N GLU A 1 -7.67 -12.94 3.25
CA GLU A 1 -6.59 -13.95 3.25
C GLU A 1 -7.13 -15.38 3.36
N SER A 2 -7.99 -15.68 4.34
CA SER A 2 -8.55 -17.05 4.56
C SER A 2 -9.28 -17.65 3.35
N PHE A 3 -9.79 -16.83 2.45
CA PHE A 3 -10.39 -17.28 1.19
C PHE A 3 -9.43 -18.12 0.33
N TYR A 4 -8.13 -17.84 0.39
CA TYR A 4 -7.09 -18.52 -0.39
C TYR A 4 -6.51 -19.76 0.29
N ASN A 5 -6.93 -20.12 1.51
CA ASN A 5 -6.38 -21.29 2.23
C ASN A 5 -6.36 -22.58 1.43
N PRO A 6 -7.38 -22.95 0.61
CA PRO A 6 -7.34 -24.16 -0.21
C PRO A 6 -6.27 -24.13 -1.31
N GLU A 7 -5.83 -22.96 -1.74
CA GLU A 7 -4.86 -22.76 -2.81
C GLU A 7 -3.39 -22.78 -2.32
N LEU A 8 -3.15 -22.67 -1.01
CA LEU A 8 -1.79 -22.47 -0.47
C LEU A 8 -0.90 -23.70 -0.66
N ALA A 9 -1.40 -24.89 -0.33
CA ALA A 9 -0.65 -26.12 -0.53
C ALA A 9 -0.39 -26.41 -2.03
N PRO A 10 -1.40 -26.31 -2.93
CA PRO A 10 -1.16 -26.40 -4.39
C PRO A 10 -0.09 -25.47 -4.93
N VAL A 11 -0.05 -24.20 -4.47
CA VAL A 11 1.01 -23.24 -4.87
C VAL A 11 2.39 -23.73 -4.46
N VAL A 12 2.55 -24.22 -3.23
CA VAL A 12 3.84 -24.78 -2.76
C VAL A 12 4.27 -25.97 -3.59
N GLU A 13 3.35 -26.90 -3.86
CA GLU A 13 3.62 -28.09 -4.66
C GLU A 13 4.01 -27.76 -6.10
N ALA A 14 3.32 -26.79 -6.72
CA ALA A 14 3.63 -26.32 -8.06
C ALA A 14 5.01 -25.66 -8.15
N LEU A 15 5.39 -24.86 -7.17
CA LEU A 15 6.71 -24.23 -7.11
C LEU A 15 7.84 -25.24 -6.89
N LEU A 16 7.60 -26.30 -6.10
CA LEU A 16 8.54 -27.40 -5.92
C LEU A 16 8.66 -28.22 -7.19
N ALA A 17 7.54 -28.59 -7.82
CA ALA A 17 7.52 -29.40 -9.04
C ALA A 17 8.20 -28.70 -10.22
N SER A 18 8.08 -27.38 -10.31
CA SER A 18 8.75 -26.56 -11.35
C SER A 18 10.23 -26.28 -11.04
N GLY A 19 10.74 -26.67 -9.86
CA GLY A 19 12.12 -26.41 -9.43
C GLY A 19 12.41 -24.95 -9.08
N ILE A 20 11.38 -24.09 -9.02
CA ILE A 20 11.51 -22.67 -8.62
C ILE A 20 11.76 -22.55 -7.12
N ALA A 21 11.05 -23.35 -6.31
CA ALA A 21 11.29 -23.49 -4.89
C ALA A 21 12.04 -24.78 -4.58
N ARG A 22 12.76 -24.79 -3.46
CA ARG A 22 13.44 -25.99 -2.93
C ARG A 22 13.35 -26.04 -1.41
N SER A 23 13.49 -27.25 -0.86
CA SER A 23 13.60 -27.44 0.59
C SER A 23 14.92 -26.88 1.11
N SER A 24 14.88 -26.21 2.24
CA SER A 24 16.03 -25.68 2.98
C SER A 24 15.70 -25.67 4.46
N ASP A 25 16.47 -26.39 5.28
CA ASP A 25 16.32 -26.45 6.74
C ASP A 25 14.88 -26.74 7.21
N GLY A 26 14.20 -27.69 6.53
CA GLY A 26 12.82 -28.05 6.81
C GLY A 26 11.76 -27.09 6.26
N ALA A 27 12.16 -25.94 5.76
CA ALA A 27 11.29 -24.97 5.10
C ALA A 27 11.29 -25.17 3.57
N VAL A 28 10.40 -24.44 2.88
CA VAL A 28 10.41 -24.33 1.40
C VAL A 28 10.64 -22.88 1.04
N ALA A 29 11.63 -22.62 0.19
CA ALA A 29 12.00 -21.25 -0.18
C ALA A 29 12.41 -21.15 -1.66
N VAL A 30 12.24 -19.93 -2.22
CA VAL A 30 12.75 -19.54 -3.53
C VAL A 30 14.03 -18.74 -3.35
N PHE A 31 15.06 -19.13 -4.05
CA PHE A 31 16.37 -18.49 -4.05
C PHE A 31 16.61 -17.70 -5.33
N SER A 32 17.62 -16.87 -5.32
CA SER A 32 18.15 -16.25 -6.53
C SER A 32 18.47 -17.32 -7.57
N ASP A 33 18.04 -17.11 -8.80
CA ASP A 33 18.47 -17.89 -9.97
C ASP A 33 19.61 -17.20 -10.73
N ARG A 34 20.10 -16.08 -10.18
CA ARG A 34 21.18 -15.26 -10.77
C ARG A 34 20.85 -14.76 -12.19
N SER A 35 19.58 -14.69 -12.57
CA SER A 35 19.13 -14.14 -13.85
C SER A 35 19.19 -12.62 -13.93
N LEU A 36 19.23 -11.95 -12.78
CA LEU A 36 19.34 -10.50 -12.64
C LEU A 36 20.72 -10.08 -12.12
N PRO A 37 21.16 -8.85 -12.41
CA PRO A 37 22.31 -8.26 -11.73
C PRO A 37 22.08 -8.28 -10.21
N PRO A 38 23.11 -8.56 -9.37
CA PRO A 38 22.91 -8.73 -7.93
C PRO A 38 22.21 -7.58 -7.22
N LYS A 39 22.41 -6.33 -7.65
CA LYS A 39 21.74 -5.13 -7.10
C LYS A 39 20.23 -5.09 -7.41
N ASP A 40 19.80 -5.77 -8.45
CA ASP A 40 18.41 -5.78 -8.92
C ASP A 40 17.68 -7.07 -8.53
N ASP A 41 18.42 -8.07 -8.02
CA ASP A 41 17.88 -9.36 -7.60
C ASP A 41 17.21 -9.22 -6.21
N PRO A 42 15.88 -9.49 -6.07
CA PRO A 42 15.18 -9.35 -4.81
C PRO A 42 15.58 -10.38 -3.74
N PHE A 43 16.34 -11.41 -4.11
CA PHE A 43 16.78 -12.48 -3.22
C PHE A 43 18.25 -12.35 -2.83
N LEU A 44 18.89 -11.22 -3.12
CA LEU A 44 20.26 -10.91 -2.74
C LEU A 44 20.32 -9.62 -1.93
N VAL A 45 21.20 -9.61 -0.94
CA VAL A 45 21.54 -8.41 -0.18
C VAL A 45 23.05 -8.28 -0.08
N SER A 46 23.56 -7.07 -0.22
CA SER A 46 24.99 -6.79 0.01
C SER A 46 25.26 -6.71 1.52
N ARG A 47 26.18 -7.55 2.01
CA ARG A 47 26.72 -7.50 3.39
C ARG A 47 28.23 -7.52 3.30
N ASP A 48 28.88 -6.56 3.89
CA ASP A 48 30.35 -6.44 3.92
C ASP A 48 31.02 -6.54 2.53
N GLY A 49 30.33 -6.03 1.49
CA GLY A 49 30.81 -6.04 0.11
C GLY A 49 30.52 -7.34 -0.66
N GLU A 50 29.95 -8.35 -0.02
CA GLU A 50 29.53 -9.61 -0.65
C GLU A 50 28.02 -9.70 -0.83
N TRP A 51 27.58 -10.41 -1.88
CA TRP A 51 26.17 -10.68 -2.12
C TRP A 51 25.73 -11.98 -1.47
N VAL A 52 24.82 -11.89 -0.50
CA VAL A 52 24.34 -13.02 0.30
C VAL A 52 22.89 -13.31 -0.08
N ASP A 53 22.54 -14.60 -0.16
CA ASP A 53 21.16 -15.02 -0.41
C ASP A 53 20.21 -14.66 0.74
N VAL A 54 19.10 -14.02 0.40
CA VAL A 54 17.94 -13.78 1.28
C VAL A 54 16.72 -14.38 0.59
N PRO A 55 16.50 -15.69 0.74
CA PRO A 55 15.46 -16.39 0.00
C PRO A 55 14.05 -15.96 0.41
N ALA A 56 13.12 -15.99 -0.55
CA ALA A 56 11.70 -15.83 -0.25
C ALA A 56 11.15 -17.12 0.37
N LEU A 57 10.73 -17.02 1.62
CA LEU A 57 10.13 -18.15 2.33
C LEU A 57 8.70 -18.39 1.80
N ILE A 58 8.43 -19.62 1.34
CA ILE A 58 7.14 -20.04 0.83
C ILE A 58 6.37 -20.84 1.88
N ARG A 59 7.03 -21.80 2.57
CA ARG A 59 6.46 -22.55 3.68
C ARG A 59 7.49 -22.65 4.79
N LYS A 60 7.06 -22.38 6.01
CA LYS A 60 7.88 -22.48 7.22
C LYS A 60 8.24 -23.94 7.53
N SER A 61 9.26 -24.16 8.35
CA SER A 61 9.67 -25.48 8.81
C SER A 61 8.62 -26.19 9.68
N ASP A 62 7.74 -25.43 10.35
CA ASP A 62 6.59 -25.94 11.11
C ASP A 62 5.39 -26.30 10.21
N GLY A 63 5.52 -26.15 8.88
CA GLY A 63 4.48 -26.39 7.89
C GLY A 63 3.54 -25.19 7.65
N GLY A 64 3.66 -24.12 8.42
CA GLY A 64 2.84 -22.92 8.28
C GLY A 64 3.16 -22.11 7.01
N PHE A 65 2.14 -21.49 6.44
CA PHE A 65 2.29 -20.56 5.32
C PHE A 65 2.57 -19.13 5.80
N ASN A 66 3.05 -18.29 4.89
CA ASN A 66 3.26 -16.87 5.13
C ASN A 66 2.62 -16.01 4.02
N TYR A 67 2.81 -14.68 4.09
CA TYR A 67 2.16 -13.79 3.10
C TYR A 67 2.67 -14.01 1.68
N MET A 68 3.89 -14.47 1.46
CA MET A 68 4.39 -14.75 0.10
C MET A 68 3.52 -15.81 -0.58
N THR A 69 3.18 -16.88 0.13
CA THR A 69 2.33 -17.95 -0.41
C THR A 69 0.90 -17.47 -0.64
N THR A 70 0.34 -16.73 0.31
CA THR A 70 -1.02 -16.15 0.18
C THR A 70 -1.08 -15.18 -0.98
N ASP A 71 -0.07 -14.34 -1.16
CA ASP A 71 -0.03 -13.37 -2.24
C ASP A 71 0.17 -14.03 -3.61
N LEU A 72 1.00 -15.08 -3.70
CA LEU A 72 1.12 -15.88 -4.93
C LEU A 72 -0.21 -16.52 -5.32
N ALA A 73 -0.91 -17.14 -4.36
CA ALA A 73 -2.24 -17.69 -4.58
C ALA A 73 -3.25 -16.60 -5.00
N THR A 74 -3.15 -15.43 -4.40
CA THR A 74 -4.00 -14.27 -4.73
C THR A 74 -3.77 -13.78 -6.16
N VAL A 75 -2.52 -13.62 -6.58
CA VAL A 75 -2.19 -13.20 -7.96
C VAL A 75 -2.71 -14.22 -8.95
N ASP A 76 -2.42 -15.50 -8.75
CA ASP A 76 -2.85 -16.58 -9.62
C ASP A 76 -4.38 -16.64 -9.75
N TYR A 77 -5.08 -16.58 -8.62
CA TYR A 77 -6.55 -16.54 -8.60
C TYR A 77 -7.12 -15.34 -9.37
N ARG A 78 -6.59 -14.13 -9.14
CA ARG A 78 -7.05 -12.90 -9.80
C ARG A 78 -6.88 -12.98 -11.31
N ILE A 79 -5.74 -13.47 -11.77
CA ILE A 79 -5.47 -13.57 -13.21
C ILE A 79 -6.35 -14.64 -13.84
N ARG A 80 -6.49 -15.81 -13.23
CA ARG A 80 -7.38 -16.87 -13.72
C ARG A 80 -8.85 -16.45 -13.77
N THR A 81 -9.29 -15.64 -12.80
CA THR A 81 -10.70 -15.26 -12.67
C THR A 81 -11.08 -14.07 -13.53
N TRP A 82 -10.20 -13.06 -13.63
CA TRP A 82 -10.55 -11.78 -14.26
C TRP A 82 -9.75 -11.46 -15.51
N ALA A 83 -8.67 -12.21 -15.80
CA ALA A 83 -7.75 -11.97 -16.92
C ALA A 83 -7.38 -10.47 -17.11
N PRO A 84 -6.95 -9.77 -16.05
CA PRO A 84 -6.69 -8.35 -16.12
C PRO A 84 -5.42 -8.05 -16.94
N ASP A 85 -5.39 -6.90 -17.61
CA ASP A 85 -4.18 -6.41 -18.25
C ASP A 85 -3.13 -5.95 -17.22
N GLU A 86 -3.59 -5.40 -16.09
CA GLU A 86 -2.72 -4.91 -15.02
C GLU A 86 -3.35 -5.13 -13.64
N ILE A 87 -2.51 -5.48 -12.65
CA ILE A 87 -2.88 -5.52 -11.22
C ILE A 87 -2.03 -4.48 -10.47
N LEU A 88 -2.69 -3.49 -9.89
CA LEU A 88 -2.06 -2.44 -9.10
C LEU A 88 -2.15 -2.77 -7.60
N TYR A 89 -0.99 -2.83 -6.94
CA TYR A 89 -0.87 -2.98 -5.48
C TYR A 89 -0.55 -1.62 -4.87
N VAL A 90 -1.60 -0.93 -4.41
CA VAL A 90 -1.47 0.38 -3.74
C VAL A 90 -1.19 0.13 -2.27
N VAL A 91 0.07 0.14 -1.90
CA VAL A 91 0.56 -0.25 -0.56
C VAL A 91 1.77 0.62 -0.18
N ASP A 92 1.99 0.81 1.13
CA ASP A 92 3.12 1.54 1.70
C ASP A 92 4.47 1.10 1.10
N ASP A 93 5.33 2.06 0.80
CA ASP A 93 6.60 1.85 0.11
C ASP A 93 7.58 0.94 0.88
N ARG A 94 7.40 0.80 2.20
CA ARG A 94 8.18 -0.16 3.02
C ARG A 94 7.98 -1.62 2.60
N GLN A 95 6.91 -1.93 1.89
CA GLN A 95 6.63 -3.27 1.36
C GLN A 95 7.20 -3.51 -0.05
N SER A 96 7.90 -2.53 -0.63
CA SER A 96 8.45 -2.62 -1.99
C SER A 96 9.35 -3.85 -2.19
N GLY A 97 10.16 -4.21 -1.21
CA GLY A 97 11.00 -5.41 -1.24
C GLY A 97 10.18 -6.70 -1.36
N HIS A 98 9.08 -6.81 -0.60
CA HIS A 98 8.16 -7.94 -0.67
C HIS A 98 7.53 -8.06 -2.07
N PHE A 99 7.00 -6.97 -2.61
CA PHE A 99 6.37 -6.99 -3.95
C PHE A 99 7.37 -7.27 -5.06
N ARG A 100 8.59 -6.76 -4.97
CA ARG A 100 9.66 -7.13 -5.92
C ARG A 100 9.92 -8.63 -5.92
N GLY A 101 10.02 -9.24 -4.74
CA GLY A 101 10.16 -10.69 -4.58
C GLY A 101 8.96 -11.45 -5.13
N LEU A 102 7.74 -11.04 -4.74
CA LEU A 102 6.49 -11.64 -5.20
C LEU A 102 6.38 -11.66 -6.74
N PHE A 103 6.60 -10.50 -7.36
CA PHE A 103 6.49 -10.37 -8.82
C PHE A 103 7.55 -11.18 -9.55
N HIS A 104 8.75 -11.27 -8.98
CA HIS A 104 9.83 -12.08 -9.56
C HIS A 104 9.52 -13.59 -9.44
N VAL A 105 9.05 -14.08 -8.29
CA VAL A 105 8.62 -15.47 -8.14
C VAL A 105 7.48 -15.79 -9.11
N PHE A 106 6.46 -14.91 -9.16
CA PHE A 106 5.31 -15.13 -10.03
C PHE A 106 5.70 -15.13 -11.52
N ALA A 107 6.58 -14.24 -11.93
CA ALA A 107 7.08 -14.19 -13.31
C ALA A 107 7.86 -15.47 -13.70
N ARG A 108 8.63 -16.06 -12.78
CA ARG A 108 9.31 -17.33 -13.01
C ARG A 108 8.33 -18.50 -13.09
N TRP A 109 7.26 -18.45 -12.28
CA TRP A 109 6.29 -19.53 -12.16
C TRP A 109 5.25 -19.55 -13.29
N GLN A 110 4.70 -18.37 -13.63
CA GLN A 110 3.50 -18.27 -14.47
C GLN A 110 3.70 -17.46 -15.77
N ARG A 111 4.94 -17.13 -16.12
CA ARG A 111 5.23 -16.28 -17.29
C ARG A 111 4.64 -16.77 -18.60
N GLU A 112 4.68 -18.07 -18.82
CA GLU A 112 4.16 -18.68 -20.07
C GLU A 112 2.64 -18.71 -20.10
N ALA A 113 2.01 -18.92 -18.94
CA ALA A 113 0.56 -18.99 -18.82
C ALA A 113 -0.09 -17.60 -18.91
N TYR A 114 0.57 -16.56 -18.36
CA TYR A 114 0.02 -15.21 -18.24
C TYR A 114 0.98 -14.12 -18.75
N PRO A 115 1.37 -14.13 -20.02
CA PRO A 115 2.42 -13.24 -20.51
C PRO A 115 2.02 -11.78 -20.60
N LYS A 116 0.71 -11.46 -20.54
CA LYS A 116 0.18 -10.10 -20.77
C LYS A 116 -0.06 -9.31 -19.48
N THR A 117 -0.38 -9.98 -18.37
CA THR A 117 -0.72 -9.31 -17.13
C THR A 117 0.50 -8.65 -16.50
N GLN A 118 0.42 -7.35 -16.26
CA GLN A 118 1.45 -6.58 -15.57
C GLN A 118 1.13 -6.48 -14.07
N LEU A 119 2.13 -6.69 -13.24
CA LEU A 119 2.04 -6.51 -11.78
C LEU A 119 2.82 -5.26 -11.39
N ARG A 120 2.17 -4.31 -10.73
CA ARG A 120 2.79 -3.04 -10.30
C ARG A 120 2.52 -2.71 -8.85
N HIS A 121 3.58 -2.40 -8.12
CA HIS A 121 3.50 -1.80 -6.80
C HIS A 121 3.45 -0.27 -6.94
N ILE A 122 2.41 0.32 -6.40
CA ILE A 122 2.19 1.76 -6.31
C ILE A 122 2.45 2.15 -4.86
N GLY A 123 3.74 2.24 -4.50
CA GLY A 123 4.17 2.61 -3.14
C GLY A 123 3.81 4.05 -2.80
N PHE A 124 3.50 4.33 -1.53
CA PHE A 124 3.26 5.67 -1.00
C PHE A 124 4.01 5.88 0.31
N GLY A 125 4.29 7.16 0.62
CA GLY A 125 4.94 7.59 1.84
C GLY A 125 4.02 7.57 3.06
N LYS A 126 4.56 7.95 4.21
CA LYS A 126 3.84 7.96 5.49
C LYS A 126 3.26 9.33 5.77
N ILE A 127 2.17 9.33 6.51
CA ILE A 127 1.63 10.53 7.15
C ILE A 127 2.32 10.65 8.53
N LEU A 128 2.98 11.78 8.76
CA LEU A 128 3.69 12.09 9.98
C LEU A 128 2.93 13.15 10.78
N GLY A 129 3.02 13.08 12.10
CA GLY A 129 2.63 14.16 12.98
C GLY A 129 3.66 15.30 12.97
N GLU A 130 3.34 16.41 13.64
CA GLU A 130 4.25 17.56 13.74
C GLU A 130 5.57 17.23 14.45
N ASP A 131 5.60 16.17 15.24
CA ASP A 131 6.79 15.62 15.89
C ASP A 131 7.67 14.74 14.96
N GLY A 132 7.31 14.61 13.69
CA GLY A 132 8.00 13.79 12.70
C GLY A 132 7.81 12.28 12.88
N LYS A 133 6.96 11.85 13.81
CA LYS A 133 6.62 10.43 14.02
C LYS A 133 5.35 10.06 13.25
N PRO A 134 5.07 8.76 13.04
CA PRO A 134 3.81 8.35 12.44
C PRO A 134 2.61 9.00 13.13
N PHE A 135 1.70 9.54 12.33
CA PHE A 135 0.54 10.27 12.82
C PHE A 135 -0.30 9.40 13.77
N LYS A 136 -0.59 9.93 14.96
CA LYS A 136 -1.33 9.24 16.02
C LYS A 136 -2.42 10.16 16.58
N THR A 137 -3.43 9.56 17.21
CA THR A 137 -4.40 10.31 18.03
C THR A 137 -3.73 10.95 19.24
N ARG A 138 -4.43 11.85 19.92
CA ARG A 138 -3.98 12.42 21.20
C ARG A 138 -3.79 11.37 22.29
N SER A 139 -4.51 10.23 22.22
CA SER A 139 -4.36 9.08 23.11
C SER A 139 -3.13 8.20 22.77
N GLY A 140 -2.42 8.48 21.66
CA GLY A 140 -1.27 7.69 21.22
C GLY A 140 -1.61 6.49 20.33
N ASP A 141 -2.89 6.27 20.03
CA ASP A 141 -3.35 5.21 19.15
C ASP A 141 -3.21 5.56 17.68
N THR A 142 -3.23 4.57 16.81
CA THR A 142 -3.27 4.77 15.36
C THR A 142 -4.59 5.43 14.97
N VAL A 143 -4.53 6.53 14.21
CA VAL A 143 -5.73 7.22 13.72
C VAL A 143 -6.41 6.34 12.68
N ARG A 144 -7.68 6.04 12.88
CA ARG A 144 -8.49 5.39 11.84
C ARG A 144 -8.88 6.44 10.79
N LEU A 145 -8.91 6.03 9.53
CA LEU A 145 -9.28 6.94 8.44
C LEU A 145 -10.68 7.56 8.64
N ALA A 146 -11.63 6.78 9.16
CA ALA A 146 -12.97 7.27 9.47
C ALA A 146 -12.92 8.44 10.47
N ASP A 147 -12.19 8.29 11.59
CA ASP A 147 -12.06 9.32 12.61
C ASP A 147 -11.39 10.59 12.05
N LEU A 148 -10.44 10.41 11.12
CA LEU A 148 -9.79 11.55 10.44
C LEU A 148 -10.79 12.33 9.55
N LEU A 149 -11.63 11.63 8.80
CA LEU A 149 -12.63 12.23 7.94
C LEU A 149 -13.71 12.94 8.76
N ASP A 150 -14.20 12.30 9.84
CA ASP A 150 -15.18 12.91 10.75
C ASP A 150 -14.64 14.19 11.40
N GLU A 151 -13.39 14.17 11.89
CA GLU A 151 -12.72 15.34 12.45
C GLU A 151 -12.56 16.47 11.41
N ALA A 152 -12.28 16.11 10.14
CA ALA A 152 -12.17 17.08 9.05
C ALA A 152 -13.51 17.78 8.78
N GLU A 153 -14.61 17.04 8.78
CA GLU A 153 -15.95 17.59 8.62
C GLU A 153 -16.33 18.49 9.78
N GLU A 154 -16.05 18.09 11.02
CA GLU A 154 -16.35 18.87 12.21
C GLU A 154 -15.59 20.20 12.25
N ARG A 155 -14.29 20.18 11.95
CA ARG A 155 -13.47 21.41 11.87
C ARG A 155 -13.93 22.33 10.73
N ALA A 156 -14.25 21.75 9.57
CA ALA A 156 -14.80 22.54 8.48
C ALA A 156 -16.16 23.15 8.85
N LEU A 157 -17.02 22.44 9.60
CA LEU A 157 -18.30 22.96 10.07
C LEU A 157 -18.12 24.17 11.00
N GLN A 158 -17.12 24.16 11.87
CA GLN A 158 -16.80 25.32 12.71
C GLN A 158 -16.47 26.53 11.84
N VAL A 159 -15.57 26.38 10.87
CA VAL A 159 -15.16 27.44 9.94
C VAL A 159 -16.35 27.96 9.13
N VAL A 160 -17.17 27.05 8.57
CA VAL A 160 -18.36 27.43 7.79
C VAL A 160 -19.39 28.17 8.68
N THR A 161 -19.59 27.73 9.91
CA THR A 161 -20.52 28.36 10.86
C THR A 161 -20.09 29.76 11.23
N GLU A 162 -18.80 30.00 11.43
CA GLU A 162 -18.25 31.33 11.70
C GLU A 162 -18.38 32.28 10.50
N LYS A 163 -18.17 31.77 9.29
CA LYS A 163 -18.19 32.60 8.06
C LYS A 163 -19.58 32.78 7.48
N ARG A 164 -20.47 31.83 7.66
CA ARG A 164 -21.83 31.85 7.11
C ARG A 164 -22.87 31.43 8.15
N PRO A 165 -23.02 32.19 9.24
CA PRO A 165 -24.02 31.92 10.28
C PRO A 165 -25.47 32.07 9.75
N ASP A 166 -25.65 32.75 8.64
CA ASP A 166 -26.91 32.98 7.93
C ASP A 166 -27.51 31.77 7.26
N LEU A 167 -26.66 30.75 6.94
CA LEU A 167 -27.11 29.54 6.25
C LEU A 167 -27.82 28.56 7.20
N PRO A 168 -28.83 27.82 6.71
CA PRO A 168 -29.42 26.70 7.44
C PRO A 168 -28.37 25.65 7.87
N GLU A 169 -28.58 25.02 9.02
CA GLU A 169 -27.62 24.04 9.55
C GLU A 169 -27.33 22.90 8.57
N ALA A 170 -28.36 22.38 7.90
CA ALA A 170 -28.21 21.30 6.92
C ALA A 170 -27.29 21.70 5.76
N GLU A 171 -27.39 22.95 5.29
CA GLU A 171 -26.54 23.47 4.22
C GLU A 171 -25.10 23.67 4.70
N ARG A 172 -24.92 24.22 5.91
CA ARG A 172 -23.58 24.34 6.53
C ARG A 172 -22.88 22.98 6.68
N ARG A 173 -23.62 21.94 7.09
CA ARG A 173 -23.08 20.58 7.22
C ARG A 173 -22.67 20.01 5.86
N GLU A 174 -23.47 20.19 4.80
CA GLU A 174 -23.10 19.71 3.46
C GLU A 174 -21.87 20.45 2.91
N ILE A 175 -21.78 21.76 3.08
CA ILE A 175 -20.59 22.53 2.72
C ILE A 175 -19.37 22.03 3.52
N ALA A 176 -19.52 21.82 4.83
CA ALA A 176 -18.46 21.34 5.70
C ALA A 176 -17.95 19.95 5.27
N ARG A 177 -18.84 19.04 4.89
CA ARG A 177 -18.50 17.72 4.37
C ARG A 177 -17.66 17.82 3.09
N ILE A 178 -18.10 18.64 2.13
CA ILE A 178 -17.38 18.85 0.86
C ILE A 178 -16.00 19.46 1.11
N VAL A 179 -15.93 20.49 1.95
CA VAL A 179 -14.67 21.19 2.27
C VAL A 179 -13.73 20.29 3.07
N GLY A 180 -14.21 19.64 4.12
CA GLY A 180 -13.41 18.81 5.01
C GLY A 180 -12.82 17.60 4.29
N ILE A 181 -13.67 16.80 3.60
CA ILE A 181 -13.19 15.66 2.82
C ILE A 181 -12.29 16.11 1.67
N GLY A 182 -12.64 17.20 1.00
CA GLY A 182 -11.82 17.80 -0.05
C GLY A 182 -10.42 18.18 0.45
N ALA A 183 -10.34 18.75 1.65
CA ALA A 183 -9.08 19.14 2.27
C ALA A 183 -8.17 17.94 2.56
N VAL A 184 -8.71 16.83 3.11
CA VAL A 184 -7.96 15.59 3.33
C VAL A 184 -7.43 15.04 2.00
N LYS A 185 -8.27 14.93 0.99
CA LYS A 185 -7.88 14.44 -0.34
C LYS A 185 -6.79 15.31 -0.97
N TRP A 186 -6.95 16.61 -0.90
CA TRP A 186 -5.96 17.55 -1.45
C TRP A 186 -4.60 17.40 -0.78
N GLN A 187 -4.59 17.37 0.56
CA GLN A 187 -3.35 17.22 1.32
C GLN A 187 -2.63 15.91 1.05
N ASP A 188 -3.37 14.83 0.85
CA ASP A 188 -2.79 13.52 0.52
C ASP A 188 -2.22 13.47 -0.91
N LEU A 189 -2.86 14.13 -1.86
CA LEU A 189 -2.48 14.11 -3.27
C LEU A 189 -1.49 15.21 -3.67
N LEU A 190 -1.33 16.27 -2.87
CA LEU A 190 -0.48 17.41 -3.18
C LEU A 190 1.03 17.09 -3.18
N PRO A 191 1.58 16.35 -2.20
CA PRO A 191 2.99 16.02 -2.18
C PRO A 191 3.32 14.91 -3.20
N ASN A 192 4.62 14.71 -3.44
CA ASN A 192 5.03 13.51 -4.17
C ASN A 192 4.55 12.27 -3.40
N ARG A 193 3.85 11.39 -4.09
CA ARG A 193 3.25 10.18 -3.53
C ARG A 193 4.22 9.33 -2.69
N GLN A 194 5.48 9.22 -3.09
CA GLN A 194 6.49 8.42 -2.38
C GLN A 194 7.14 9.16 -1.20
N SER A 195 6.89 10.47 -1.05
CA SER A 195 7.45 11.25 0.05
C SER A 195 6.57 11.17 1.29
N ASP A 196 7.20 11.07 2.46
CA ASP A 196 6.50 11.29 3.71
C ASP A 196 6.05 12.77 3.80
N TYR A 197 4.90 13.05 4.40
CA TYR A 197 4.45 14.41 4.65
C TYR A 197 3.96 14.62 6.08
N VAL A 198 4.10 15.85 6.57
CA VAL A 198 3.63 16.22 7.91
C VAL A 198 2.17 16.71 7.80
N PHE A 199 1.31 16.04 8.54
CA PHE A 199 -0.11 16.38 8.64
C PHE A 199 -0.32 17.58 9.57
N SER A 200 -1.08 18.59 9.13
CA SER A 200 -1.44 19.75 9.92
C SER A 200 -2.85 20.24 9.58
N TRP A 201 -3.75 20.23 10.57
CA TRP A 201 -5.11 20.70 10.41
C TRP A 201 -5.19 22.16 9.95
N ASP A 202 -4.40 23.04 10.56
CA ASP A 202 -4.42 24.47 10.29
C ASP A 202 -4.03 24.78 8.84
N LYS A 203 -3.02 24.08 8.33
CA LYS A 203 -2.60 24.24 6.94
C LYS A 203 -3.62 23.69 5.95
N MET A 204 -4.26 22.58 6.29
CA MET A 204 -5.15 21.85 5.41
C MET A 204 -6.47 22.59 5.16
N LEU A 205 -7.03 23.23 6.19
CA LEU A 205 -8.30 23.96 6.15
C LEU A 205 -8.12 25.46 5.90
N ALA A 206 -6.89 25.93 5.67
CA ALA A 206 -6.65 27.34 5.37
C ALA A 206 -7.37 27.75 4.09
N LEU A 207 -7.99 28.93 4.13
CA LEU A 207 -8.75 29.51 3.00
C LEU A 207 -7.84 30.20 1.95
N GLN A 208 -6.54 30.23 2.19
CA GLN A 208 -5.55 30.86 1.32
C GLN A 208 -4.38 29.92 1.07
N GLY A 209 -3.67 30.14 -0.03
CA GLY A 209 -2.53 29.33 -0.43
C GLY A 209 -2.93 28.10 -1.23
N ASN A 210 -2.06 27.09 -1.25
CA ASN A 210 -2.29 25.87 -2.01
C ASN A 210 -3.12 24.86 -1.19
N THR A 211 -4.42 25.12 -1.07
CA THR A 211 -5.37 24.37 -0.23
C THR A 211 -6.62 24.00 -1.02
N ALA A 212 -7.30 22.93 -0.61
CA ALA A 212 -8.56 22.53 -1.23
C ALA A 212 -9.64 23.60 -1.17
N PRO A 213 -9.89 24.30 -0.03
CA PRO A 213 -10.88 25.37 0.01
C PRO A 213 -10.57 26.49 -0.98
N TYR A 214 -9.30 26.85 -1.17
CA TYR A 214 -8.93 27.87 -2.15
C TYR A 214 -9.18 27.40 -3.59
N VAL A 215 -8.83 26.15 -3.93
CA VAL A 215 -9.07 25.59 -5.27
C VAL A 215 -10.57 25.45 -5.55
N GLN A 216 -11.35 25.01 -4.56
CA GLN A 216 -12.82 24.96 -4.66
C GLN A 216 -13.42 26.34 -4.91
N TYR A 217 -12.94 27.36 -4.21
CA TYR A 217 -13.35 28.76 -4.42
C TYR A 217 -13.00 29.26 -5.83
N GLN A 218 -11.86 28.88 -6.38
CA GLN A 218 -11.46 29.30 -7.74
C GLN A 218 -12.33 28.65 -8.85
N TYR A 219 -12.99 27.54 -8.54
CA TYR A 219 -13.87 26.83 -9.48
C TYR A 219 -15.29 27.42 -9.50
N THR A 220 -15.76 28.01 -8.42
CA THR A 220 -17.11 28.62 -8.29
C THR A 220 -17.13 30.07 -8.77
#